data_4b31d6ad2314415375c7607a52879d76
#
_entry.id   4b31d6ad2314415375c7607a52879d76
#
_cell.length_a   1.000
_cell.length_b   1.000
_cell.length_c   1.000
_cell.angle_alpha   90.00
_cell.angle_beta   90.00
_cell.angle_gamma   90.00
#
_symmetry.space_group_name_H-M   'P 1'
#
loop_
_entity.id
_entity.type
_entity.pdbx_description
1 polymer ?
#
loop_
_entity_poly.entity_id
_entity_poly.type
_entity_poly.pdbx_seq_one_letter_code
_entity_poly.pdbx_strand_id
1 'polypeptide(L)'
;MEKVAVAILNWNGHELLKKFLPSVVEYSNINNVSIYVIDNGSTDGSITFLRAYYPTVKIVLLAQNYGFAGGYNKGLEKIKAEYYVLLNSDVEVTKGWLEPMLEVLENNKNIAVCQPKLKSYVNRDEFEYAGAAGGFIDKFGFAFCRGRLFNVFEKDVAQYNTKSDIFWATGACLFIRSEIYFNAGGLDNDFFAHMEEIDLCWRILSRGYKIVYEPKSEVFHLGGATLSKTNPHKTFLNFRNNLFLLYKNLPKHNFYQTIFARLILDGIAAIKFLLSFEFRNFWAVFTAHLQFYLSISKLKSKRKNNLLLTTTILHTTMYNKSIVADFFYRGKKYFSDLHFNP
;
A
#
# COMPACT_ATOMS: atom_id res chain seq x y z
N MET A 1 -24.07 12.67 6.10
CA MET A 1 -22.97 11.82 5.61
C MET A 1 -21.79 12.08 6.53
N GLU A 2 -21.09 11.05 6.96
CA GLU A 2 -19.92 11.19 7.81
C GLU A 2 -18.79 11.88 7.03
N LYS A 3 -17.97 12.65 7.73
CA LYS A 3 -16.82 13.31 7.11
C LYS A 3 -15.71 12.30 6.82
N VAL A 4 -15.32 11.53 7.85
CA VAL A 4 -14.27 10.52 7.76
C VAL A 4 -14.74 9.20 8.33
N ALA A 5 -14.51 8.12 7.60
CA ALA A 5 -14.62 6.76 8.10
C ALA A 5 -13.22 6.14 8.22
N VAL A 6 -12.78 5.87 9.44
CA VAL A 6 -11.58 5.08 9.71
C VAL A 6 -11.98 3.61 9.60
N ALA A 7 -11.56 2.94 8.54
CA ALA A 7 -11.94 1.58 8.21
C ALA A 7 -10.77 0.61 8.48
N ILE A 8 -10.97 -0.29 9.43
CA ILE A 8 -10.00 -1.32 9.81
C ILE A 8 -10.49 -2.65 9.25
N LEU A 9 -9.72 -3.28 8.35
CA LEU A 9 -10.02 -4.62 7.88
C LEU A 9 -9.50 -5.65 8.88
N ASN A 10 -10.39 -6.51 9.38
CA ASN A 10 -10.08 -7.56 10.34
C ASN A 10 -10.37 -8.95 9.79
N TRP A 11 -9.42 -9.86 9.97
CA TRP A 11 -9.62 -11.30 9.76
C TRP A 11 -8.80 -12.08 10.78
N ASN A 12 -9.50 -12.71 11.74
CA ASN A 12 -8.90 -13.43 12.84
C ASN A 12 -7.82 -12.64 13.58
N GLY A 13 -8.09 -11.34 13.80
CA GLY A 13 -7.16 -10.38 14.39
C GLY A 13 -7.53 -9.94 15.81
N HIS A 14 -8.18 -10.80 16.60
CA HIS A 14 -8.61 -10.47 17.96
C HIS A 14 -7.51 -9.84 18.81
N GLU A 15 -6.32 -10.44 18.86
CA GLU A 15 -5.19 -9.93 19.64
C GLU A 15 -4.63 -8.61 19.09
N LEU A 16 -4.67 -8.41 17.78
CA LEU A 16 -4.26 -7.14 17.16
C LEU A 16 -5.25 -6.03 17.49
N LEU A 17 -6.55 -6.29 17.38
CA LEU A 17 -7.58 -5.33 17.77
C LEU A 17 -7.47 -4.98 19.26
N LYS A 18 -7.29 -5.96 20.14
CA LYS A 18 -7.10 -5.73 21.56
C LYS A 18 -5.91 -4.81 21.86
N LYS A 19 -4.85 -4.94 21.08
CA LYS A 19 -3.61 -4.19 21.27
C LYS A 19 -3.66 -2.78 20.68
N PHE A 20 -4.18 -2.62 19.46
CA PHE A 20 -4.02 -1.39 18.68
C PHE A 20 -5.29 -0.54 18.60
N LEU A 21 -6.50 -1.14 18.67
CA LEU A 21 -7.75 -0.40 18.62
C LEU A 21 -7.91 0.68 19.70
N PRO A 22 -7.39 0.51 20.96
CA PRO A 22 -7.48 1.56 21.96
C PRO A 22 -6.96 2.91 21.49
N SER A 23 -5.77 2.97 20.86
CA SER A 23 -5.21 4.22 20.34
C SER A 23 -6.07 4.83 19.25
N VAL A 24 -6.65 4.00 18.37
CA VAL A 24 -7.52 4.47 17.29
C VAL A 24 -8.78 5.09 17.85
N VAL A 25 -9.40 4.46 18.86
CA VAL A 25 -10.62 4.98 19.51
C VAL A 25 -10.34 6.28 20.27
N GLU A 26 -9.23 6.34 20.99
CA GLU A 26 -8.83 7.51 21.78
C GLU A 26 -8.52 8.72 20.89
N TYR A 27 -7.68 8.53 19.84
CA TYR A 27 -7.13 9.64 19.06
C TYR A 27 -7.91 9.95 17.77
N SER A 28 -8.99 9.21 17.49
CA SER A 28 -9.92 9.52 16.40
C SER A 28 -11.28 10.02 16.89
N ASN A 29 -11.42 10.35 18.18
CA ASN A 29 -12.65 10.90 18.75
C ASN A 29 -12.81 12.38 18.37
N ILE A 30 -13.13 12.61 17.11
CA ILE A 30 -13.28 13.92 16.49
C ILE A 30 -14.69 14.00 15.88
N ASN A 31 -15.30 15.20 15.87
CA ASN A 31 -16.62 15.41 15.28
C ASN A 31 -16.68 14.93 13.82
N ASN A 32 -17.75 14.19 13.48
CA ASN A 32 -18.00 13.64 12.15
C ASN A 32 -16.97 12.58 11.69
N VAL A 33 -16.20 11.99 12.61
CA VAL A 33 -15.36 10.82 12.38
C VAL A 33 -16.02 9.59 12.98
N SER A 34 -16.06 8.49 12.23
CA SER A 34 -16.54 7.19 12.72
C SER A 34 -15.49 6.11 12.46
N ILE A 35 -15.39 5.19 13.42
CA ILE A 35 -14.49 4.03 13.30
C ILE A 35 -15.32 2.81 12.88
N TYR A 36 -14.86 2.12 11.87
CA TYR A 36 -15.43 0.89 11.35
C TYR A 36 -14.43 -0.24 11.43
N VAL A 37 -14.88 -1.39 11.91
CA VAL A 37 -14.16 -2.65 11.71
C VAL A 37 -14.93 -3.45 10.67
N ILE A 38 -14.29 -3.67 9.52
CA ILE A 38 -14.78 -4.54 8.46
C ILE A 38 -14.30 -5.94 8.78
N ASP A 39 -15.20 -6.74 9.34
CA ASP A 39 -14.88 -8.13 9.66
C ASP A 39 -15.00 -9.01 8.43
N ASN A 40 -13.88 -9.55 7.99
CA ASN A 40 -13.72 -10.32 6.76
C ASN A 40 -13.96 -11.83 6.98
N GLY A 41 -15.03 -12.17 7.74
CA GLY A 41 -15.39 -13.55 8.04
C GLY A 41 -14.51 -14.19 9.12
N SER A 42 -14.26 -13.49 10.22
CA SER A 42 -13.47 -14.00 11.35
C SER A 42 -14.22 -15.08 12.15
N THR A 43 -13.45 -15.97 12.77
CA THR A 43 -13.93 -17.07 13.62
C THR A 43 -13.31 -17.07 15.04
N ASP A 44 -12.50 -16.03 15.38
CA ASP A 44 -11.65 -15.97 16.57
C ASP A 44 -12.25 -15.16 17.74
N GLY A 45 -13.51 -14.83 17.73
CA GLY A 45 -14.10 -14.01 18.80
C GLY A 45 -13.89 -12.50 18.68
N SER A 46 -13.27 -11.99 17.60
CA SER A 46 -13.10 -10.55 17.33
C SER A 46 -14.40 -9.76 17.46
N ILE A 47 -15.50 -10.29 16.94
CA ILE A 47 -16.82 -9.63 16.96
C ILE A 47 -17.39 -9.55 18.36
N THR A 48 -17.27 -10.63 19.16
CA THR A 48 -17.72 -10.66 20.55
C THR A 48 -16.95 -9.62 21.38
N PHE A 49 -15.65 -9.56 21.19
CA PHE A 49 -14.78 -8.57 21.83
C PHE A 49 -15.20 -7.12 21.48
N LEU A 50 -15.39 -6.82 20.19
CA LEU A 50 -15.79 -5.47 19.75
C LEU A 50 -17.13 -5.05 20.36
N ARG A 51 -18.12 -5.95 20.36
CA ARG A 51 -19.45 -5.65 20.93
C ARG A 51 -19.42 -5.42 22.44
N ALA A 52 -18.55 -6.14 23.15
CA ALA A 52 -18.44 -6.05 24.60
C ALA A 52 -17.67 -4.78 25.05
N TYR A 53 -16.59 -4.44 24.38
CA TYR A 53 -15.66 -3.41 24.86
C TYR A 53 -15.66 -2.13 24.05
N TYR A 54 -16.13 -2.15 22.79
CA TYR A 54 -16.11 -1.01 21.87
C TYR A 54 -17.47 -0.78 21.18
N PRO A 55 -18.56 -0.51 21.95
CA PRO A 55 -19.92 -0.36 21.40
C PRO A 55 -20.07 0.82 20.43
N THR A 56 -19.16 1.80 20.46
CA THR A 56 -19.13 2.94 19.54
C THR A 56 -18.50 2.62 18.19
N VAL A 57 -17.74 1.54 18.09
CA VAL A 57 -17.12 1.08 16.85
C VAL A 57 -18.18 0.37 16.00
N LYS A 58 -18.35 0.84 14.78
CA LYS A 58 -19.30 0.26 13.83
C LYS A 58 -18.71 -1.00 13.19
N ILE A 59 -19.50 -2.07 13.11
CA ILE A 59 -19.06 -3.36 12.58
C ILE A 59 -19.74 -3.61 11.25
N VAL A 60 -18.93 -3.87 10.21
CA VAL A 60 -19.37 -4.33 8.89
C VAL A 60 -19.02 -5.79 8.73
N LEU A 61 -20.01 -6.68 8.78
CA LEU A 61 -19.80 -8.12 8.63
C LEU A 61 -19.79 -8.52 7.16
N LEU A 62 -18.76 -9.26 6.75
CA LEU A 62 -18.66 -9.93 5.47
C LEU A 62 -18.87 -11.45 5.66
N ALA A 63 -19.43 -12.11 4.65
CA ALA A 63 -19.80 -13.51 4.74
C ALA A 63 -18.61 -14.49 4.82
N GLN A 64 -17.45 -14.08 4.30
CA GLN A 64 -16.22 -14.90 4.25
C GLN A 64 -14.99 -14.01 4.06
N ASN A 65 -13.81 -14.60 4.13
CA ASN A 65 -12.57 -13.90 3.81
C ASN A 65 -12.43 -13.67 2.29
N TYR A 66 -12.55 -12.42 1.86
CA TYR A 66 -12.37 -11.98 0.46
C TYR A 66 -10.94 -11.49 0.15
N GLY A 67 -9.96 -11.73 1.06
CA GLY A 67 -8.62 -11.16 0.97
C GLY A 67 -8.61 -9.67 1.32
N PHE A 68 -7.46 -9.04 1.19
CA PHE A 68 -7.28 -7.62 1.56
C PHE A 68 -8.09 -6.70 0.62
N ALA A 69 -7.84 -6.78 -0.68
CA ALA A 69 -8.52 -5.94 -1.67
C ALA A 69 -10.04 -6.14 -1.69
N GLY A 70 -10.49 -7.38 -1.72
CA GLY A 70 -11.92 -7.72 -1.75
C GLY A 70 -12.63 -7.35 -0.46
N GLY A 71 -11.97 -7.52 0.68
CA GLY A 71 -12.50 -7.15 2.00
C GLY A 71 -12.76 -5.64 2.08
N TYR A 72 -11.78 -4.81 1.73
CA TYR A 72 -11.97 -3.36 1.69
C TYR A 72 -13.05 -2.94 0.69
N ASN A 73 -13.02 -3.42 -0.55
CA ASN A 73 -14.02 -3.04 -1.54
C ASN A 73 -15.45 -3.32 -1.05
N LYS A 74 -15.71 -4.55 -0.60
CA LYS A 74 -17.05 -4.95 -0.10
C LYS A 74 -17.46 -4.25 1.19
N GLY A 75 -16.51 -3.95 2.05
CA GLY A 75 -16.77 -3.23 3.29
C GLY A 75 -17.09 -1.77 3.04
N LEU A 76 -16.29 -1.09 2.22
CA LEU A 76 -16.45 0.33 1.91
C LEU A 76 -17.71 0.62 1.09
N GLU A 77 -18.23 -0.32 0.29
CA GLU A 77 -19.52 -0.21 -0.38
C GLU A 77 -20.68 -0.01 0.62
N LYS A 78 -20.53 -0.48 1.87
CA LYS A 78 -21.53 -0.36 2.95
C LYS A 78 -21.33 0.89 3.83
N ILE A 79 -20.27 1.67 3.60
CA ILE A 79 -19.90 2.83 4.41
C ILE A 79 -20.08 4.11 3.59
N LYS A 80 -20.78 5.10 4.15
CA LYS A 80 -21.03 6.38 3.49
C LYS A 80 -20.28 7.50 4.21
N ALA A 81 -19.09 7.86 3.70
CA ALA A 81 -18.29 8.98 4.17
C ALA A 81 -17.69 9.76 3.01
N GLU A 82 -17.26 10.99 3.26
CA GLU A 82 -16.57 11.83 2.26
C GLU A 82 -15.14 11.33 2.03
N TYR A 83 -14.51 10.87 3.12
CA TYR A 83 -13.16 10.33 3.11
C TYR A 83 -13.10 8.97 3.77
N TYR A 84 -12.24 8.10 3.28
CA TYR A 84 -11.88 6.85 3.93
C TYR A 84 -10.45 6.87 4.41
N VAL A 85 -10.20 6.33 5.59
CA VAL A 85 -8.87 5.91 6.01
C VAL A 85 -8.85 4.39 6.02
N LEU A 86 -8.11 3.78 5.09
CA LEU A 86 -7.81 2.36 5.16
C LEU A 86 -6.70 2.21 6.19
N LEU A 87 -6.97 1.51 7.28
CA LEU A 87 -6.05 1.35 8.41
C LEU A 87 -5.89 -0.13 8.74
N ASN A 88 -4.65 -0.61 8.79
CA ASN A 88 -4.40 -1.99 9.23
C ASN A 88 -4.69 -2.17 10.72
N SER A 89 -5.08 -3.39 11.10
CA SER A 89 -5.38 -3.75 12.50
C SER A 89 -4.14 -3.79 13.41
N ASP A 90 -2.94 -3.68 12.86
CA ASP A 90 -1.65 -3.69 13.56
C ASP A 90 -0.94 -2.32 13.56
N VAL A 91 -1.72 -1.25 13.43
CA VAL A 91 -1.25 0.14 13.48
C VAL A 91 -1.66 0.82 14.79
N GLU A 92 -0.67 1.38 15.49
CA GLU A 92 -0.89 2.33 16.58
C GLU A 92 -0.88 3.75 16.02
N VAL A 93 -1.95 4.50 16.27
CA VAL A 93 -2.03 5.91 15.87
C VAL A 93 -1.63 6.83 17.03
N THR A 94 -1.17 8.04 16.72
CA THR A 94 -0.76 9.04 17.71
C THR A 94 -1.78 10.15 17.85
N LYS A 95 -1.69 10.92 18.94
CA LYS A 95 -2.53 12.10 19.14
C LYS A 95 -2.38 13.08 17.97
N GLY A 96 -3.49 13.50 17.39
CA GLY A 96 -3.51 14.47 16.29
C GLY A 96 -3.05 13.89 14.94
N TRP A 97 -3.16 12.56 14.76
CA TRP A 97 -2.72 11.91 13.52
C TRP A 97 -3.63 12.16 12.31
N LEU A 98 -4.91 12.39 12.55
CA LEU A 98 -5.92 12.45 11.49
C LEU A 98 -6.08 13.85 10.90
N GLU A 99 -6.04 14.90 11.74
CA GLU A 99 -6.33 16.27 11.36
C GLU A 99 -5.39 16.82 10.27
N PRO A 100 -4.06 16.63 10.32
CA PRO A 100 -3.17 17.14 9.27
C PRO A 100 -3.45 16.51 7.89
N MET A 101 -3.83 15.22 7.87
CA MET A 101 -4.19 14.54 6.62
C MET A 101 -5.51 15.04 6.05
N LEU A 102 -6.51 15.27 6.92
CA LEU A 102 -7.78 15.86 6.52
C LEU A 102 -7.59 17.26 5.95
N GLU A 103 -6.83 18.10 6.64
CA GLU A 103 -6.51 19.47 6.19
C GLU A 103 -5.85 19.47 4.81
N VAL A 104 -4.91 18.59 4.55
CA VAL A 104 -4.25 18.44 3.24
C VAL A 104 -5.25 18.15 2.13
N LEU A 105 -6.19 17.22 2.35
CA LEU A 105 -7.18 16.88 1.35
C LEU A 105 -8.21 18.02 1.18
N GLU A 106 -8.68 18.65 2.25
CA GLU A 106 -9.66 19.75 2.17
C GLU A 106 -9.12 20.96 1.43
N ASN A 107 -7.87 21.34 1.70
CA ASN A 107 -7.24 22.52 1.10
C ASN A 107 -6.88 22.36 -0.38
N ASN A 108 -6.83 21.13 -0.90
CA ASN A 108 -6.47 20.91 -2.31
C ASN A 108 -7.24 19.73 -2.92
N LYS A 109 -8.22 20.04 -3.75
CA LYS A 109 -9.07 19.05 -4.44
C LYS A 109 -8.29 18.15 -5.43
N ASN A 110 -7.12 18.57 -5.89
CA ASN A 110 -6.28 17.77 -6.78
C ASN A 110 -5.51 16.67 -6.02
N ILE A 111 -5.43 16.76 -4.68
CA ILE A 111 -4.87 15.71 -3.86
C ILE A 111 -5.97 14.68 -3.58
N ALA A 112 -5.78 13.46 -4.06
CA ALA A 112 -6.73 12.37 -3.87
C ALA A 112 -6.40 11.51 -2.66
N VAL A 113 -5.11 11.33 -2.37
CA VAL A 113 -4.59 10.42 -1.33
C VAL A 113 -3.55 11.13 -0.48
N CYS A 114 -3.58 10.87 0.83
CA CYS A 114 -2.57 11.30 1.78
C CYS A 114 -2.08 10.12 2.61
N GLN A 115 -0.78 10.08 2.92
CA GLN A 115 -0.14 9.11 3.77
C GLN A 115 0.55 9.81 4.94
N PRO A 116 0.42 9.30 6.20
CA PRO A 116 1.19 9.79 7.33
C PRO A 116 2.65 9.33 7.28
N LYS A 117 3.46 9.80 8.21
CA LYS A 117 4.76 9.21 8.55
C LYS A 117 4.53 7.85 9.21
N LEU A 118 5.09 6.79 8.63
CA LEU A 118 5.03 5.45 9.22
C LEU A 118 6.37 5.09 9.85
N LYS A 119 6.32 4.80 11.14
CA LYS A 119 7.47 4.34 11.92
C LYS A 119 7.27 2.89 12.37
N SER A 120 8.38 2.22 12.64
CA SER A 120 8.33 0.87 13.17
C SER A 120 7.75 0.87 14.59
N TYR A 121 6.77 -0.01 14.85
CA TYR A 121 6.25 -0.19 16.21
C TYR A 121 7.30 -0.80 17.15
N VAL A 122 8.19 -1.64 16.63
CA VAL A 122 9.24 -2.32 17.42
C VAL A 122 10.43 -1.38 17.66
N ASN A 123 10.91 -0.72 16.60
CA ASN A 123 12.04 0.22 16.66
C ASN A 123 11.53 1.63 16.40
N ARG A 124 10.98 2.30 17.39
CA ARG A 124 10.23 3.55 17.26
C ARG A 124 11.03 4.74 16.71
N ASP A 125 12.32 4.66 16.65
CA ASP A 125 13.22 5.66 16.06
C ASP A 125 13.54 5.37 14.57
N GLU A 126 13.04 4.25 14.02
CA GLU A 126 13.25 3.85 12.62
C GLU A 126 11.97 3.99 11.77
N PHE A 127 12.16 4.26 10.49
CA PHE A 127 11.07 4.19 9.52
C PHE A 127 10.60 2.73 9.31
N GLU A 128 9.33 2.58 8.97
CA GLU A 128 8.72 1.28 8.73
C GLU A 128 9.07 0.72 7.34
N TYR A 129 8.91 -0.58 7.18
CA TYR A 129 9.23 -1.33 5.94
C TYR A 129 8.43 -0.87 4.73
N ALA A 130 7.10 -0.67 4.88
CA ALA A 130 6.19 -0.40 3.78
C ALA A 130 5.50 0.95 3.95
N GLY A 131 5.97 1.97 3.24
CA GLY A 131 5.42 3.32 3.26
C GLY A 131 6.38 4.34 3.87
N ALA A 132 6.97 4.07 5.03
CA ALA A 132 7.99 4.94 5.66
C ALA A 132 7.63 6.44 5.57
N ALA A 133 8.46 7.26 4.92
CA ALA A 133 8.21 8.68 4.62
C ALA A 133 7.71 8.90 3.17
N GLY A 134 6.90 7.96 2.65
CA GLY A 134 6.32 7.96 1.31
C GLY A 134 6.92 6.92 0.38
N GLY A 135 6.08 6.36 -0.46
CA GLY A 135 6.42 5.30 -1.40
C GLY A 135 6.70 5.81 -2.82
N PHE A 136 7.66 5.19 -3.49
CA PHE A 136 8.08 5.48 -4.87
C PHE A 136 8.22 4.18 -5.66
N ILE A 137 8.31 4.30 -6.98
CA ILE A 137 8.55 3.18 -7.89
C ILE A 137 9.60 3.58 -8.91
N ASP A 138 10.46 2.64 -9.29
CA ASP A 138 11.39 2.88 -10.39
C ASP A 138 10.76 2.52 -11.76
N LYS A 139 11.44 2.88 -12.84
CA LYS A 139 10.98 2.62 -14.22
C LYS A 139 10.77 1.13 -14.56
N PHE A 140 11.29 0.22 -13.77
CA PHE A 140 11.10 -1.23 -13.91
C PHE A 140 10.05 -1.81 -12.94
N GLY A 141 9.38 -0.95 -12.19
CA GLY A 141 8.32 -1.35 -11.28
C GLY A 141 8.78 -1.80 -9.90
N PHE A 142 10.03 -1.59 -9.53
CA PHE A 142 10.50 -1.88 -8.18
C PHE A 142 10.06 -0.78 -7.22
N ALA A 143 9.20 -1.15 -6.26
CA ALA A 143 8.76 -0.24 -5.21
C ALA A 143 9.85 -0.05 -4.13
N PHE A 144 10.01 1.19 -3.69
CA PHE A 144 10.90 1.58 -2.60
C PHE A 144 10.32 2.76 -1.82
N CYS A 145 10.89 3.09 -0.67
CA CYS A 145 10.38 4.15 0.17
C CYS A 145 11.48 5.16 0.52
N ARG A 146 11.08 6.39 0.76
CA ARG A 146 11.93 7.37 1.43
C ARG A 146 12.00 7.01 2.91
N GLY A 147 13.20 6.77 3.42
CA GLY A 147 13.49 6.21 4.75
C GLY A 147 13.78 4.71 4.75
N ARG A 148 13.65 4.01 3.57
CA ARG A 148 14.02 2.61 3.44
C ARG A 148 14.32 2.20 2.01
N LEU A 149 15.51 1.65 1.76
CA LEU A 149 15.86 0.98 0.50
C LEU A 149 16.20 -0.50 0.77
N PHE A 150 15.43 -1.40 0.20
CA PHE A 150 15.54 -2.86 0.39
C PHE A 150 15.59 -3.28 1.87
N ASN A 151 16.75 -3.66 2.38
CA ASN A 151 16.99 -4.10 3.77
C ASN A 151 17.69 -3.03 4.63
N VAL A 152 17.91 -1.84 4.10
CA VAL A 152 18.49 -0.71 4.84
C VAL A 152 17.35 0.20 5.30
N PHE A 153 17.25 0.39 6.61
CA PHE A 153 16.27 1.26 7.27
C PHE A 153 16.99 2.50 7.78
N GLU A 154 16.35 3.65 7.65
CA GLU A 154 16.85 4.91 8.17
C GLU A 154 16.21 5.21 9.52
N LYS A 155 16.97 5.80 10.43
CA LYS A 155 16.43 6.42 11.64
C LYS A 155 15.73 7.72 11.26
N ASP A 156 14.63 8.03 11.94
CA ASP A 156 13.96 9.32 11.82
C ASP A 156 14.69 10.36 12.66
N VAL A 157 15.52 11.15 12.01
CA VAL A 157 16.21 12.32 12.59
C VAL A 157 15.63 13.62 12.03
N ALA A 158 14.35 13.63 11.70
CA ALA A 158 13.59 14.73 11.11
C ALA A 158 13.98 15.09 9.66
N GLN A 159 14.79 14.27 8.98
CA GLN A 159 15.27 14.50 7.61
C GLN A 159 14.15 14.53 6.57
N TYR A 160 12.97 13.95 6.88
CA TYR A 160 11.79 13.91 6.01
C TYR A 160 10.56 14.60 6.60
N ASN A 161 10.75 15.66 7.39
CA ASN A 161 9.67 16.42 8.01
C ASN A 161 9.05 17.49 7.09
N THR A 162 9.19 17.34 5.78
CA THR A 162 8.54 18.20 4.78
C THR A 162 7.52 17.41 3.96
N LYS A 163 6.34 18.01 3.76
CA LYS A 163 5.32 17.47 2.87
C LYS A 163 5.87 17.32 1.46
N SER A 164 5.54 16.22 0.78
CA SER A 164 6.01 15.95 -0.58
C SER A 164 5.03 15.12 -1.38
N ASP A 165 5.09 15.26 -2.69
CA ASP A 165 4.42 14.36 -3.61
C ASP A 165 5.09 12.97 -3.53
N ILE A 166 4.30 11.90 -3.61
CA ILE A 166 4.75 10.51 -3.57
C ILE A 166 4.06 9.70 -4.67
N PHE A 167 4.62 8.55 -5.05
CA PHE A 167 4.01 7.70 -6.06
C PHE A 167 2.91 6.82 -5.47
N TRP A 168 3.12 6.24 -4.29
CA TRP A 168 2.13 5.39 -3.64
C TRP A 168 2.10 5.62 -2.13
N ALA A 169 0.91 5.49 -1.59
CA ALA A 169 0.63 5.44 -0.18
C ALA A 169 0.41 3.99 0.25
N THR A 170 0.88 3.63 1.44
CA THR A 170 0.78 2.28 1.96
C THR A 170 -0.63 1.89 2.38
N GLY A 171 -1.03 0.65 2.14
CA GLY A 171 -2.27 0.08 2.68
C GLY A 171 -2.33 -0.01 4.20
N ALA A 172 -1.19 0.17 4.90
CA ALA A 172 -1.18 0.20 6.36
C ALA A 172 -1.90 1.43 6.94
N CYS A 173 -1.78 2.60 6.27
CA CYS A 173 -2.55 3.81 6.59
C CYS A 173 -2.66 4.70 5.35
N LEU A 174 -3.78 4.61 4.66
CA LEU A 174 -4.07 5.33 3.43
C LEU A 174 -5.34 6.15 3.57
N PHE A 175 -5.21 7.49 3.53
CA PHE A 175 -6.34 8.42 3.60
C PHE A 175 -6.72 8.87 2.19
N ILE A 176 -7.97 8.64 1.78
CA ILE A 176 -8.43 8.82 0.39
C ILE A 176 -9.82 9.43 0.32
N ARG A 177 -10.07 10.24 -0.72
CA ARG A 177 -11.43 10.66 -1.08
C ARG A 177 -12.25 9.46 -1.52
N SER A 178 -13.43 9.26 -0.92
CA SER A 178 -14.30 8.12 -1.23
C SER A 178 -14.72 8.09 -2.70
N GLU A 179 -15.06 9.25 -3.26
CA GLU A 179 -15.39 9.38 -4.68
C GLU A 179 -14.25 8.91 -5.59
N ILE A 180 -13.02 9.33 -5.29
CA ILE A 180 -11.85 8.94 -6.10
C ILE A 180 -11.53 7.45 -5.94
N TYR A 181 -11.72 6.88 -4.73
CA TYR A 181 -11.56 5.44 -4.51
C TYR A 181 -12.46 4.63 -5.47
N PHE A 182 -13.76 4.95 -5.49
CA PHE A 182 -14.71 4.23 -6.34
C PHE A 182 -14.53 4.55 -7.82
N ASN A 183 -14.32 5.80 -8.19
CA ASN A 183 -14.04 6.19 -9.58
C ASN A 183 -12.78 5.53 -10.11
N ALA A 184 -11.77 5.32 -9.26
CA ALA A 184 -10.58 4.56 -9.62
C ALA A 184 -10.84 3.04 -9.74
N GLY A 185 -12.01 2.54 -9.31
CA GLY A 185 -12.39 1.14 -9.33
C GLY A 185 -11.93 0.36 -8.10
N GLY A 186 -11.62 1.04 -6.99
CA GLY A 186 -11.17 0.44 -5.74
C GLY A 186 -9.84 -0.30 -5.85
N LEU A 187 -9.56 -1.16 -4.88
CA LEU A 187 -8.43 -2.09 -4.93
C LEU A 187 -8.72 -3.23 -5.91
N ASP A 188 -7.73 -3.68 -6.66
CA ASP A 188 -7.94 -4.77 -7.63
C ASP A 188 -7.83 -6.13 -6.95
N ASN A 189 -8.93 -6.86 -6.88
CA ASN A 189 -9.04 -8.17 -6.23
C ASN A 189 -8.08 -9.24 -6.78
N ASP A 190 -7.58 -9.07 -8.02
CA ASP A 190 -6.65 -10.05 -8.61
C ASP A 190 -5.29 -10.07 -7.93
N PHE A 191 -4.94 -9.00 -7.21
CA PHE A 191 -3.70 -8.95 -6.44
C PHE A 191 -3.77 -9.83 -5.18
N PHE A 192 -4.93 -10.01 -4.59
CA PHE A 192 -5.17 -10.71 -3.33
C PHE A 192 -4.52 -9.99 -2.13
N ALA A 193 -3.20 -9.82 -2.15
CA ALA A 193 -2.41 -9.07 -1.19
C ALA A 193 -1.08 -8.64 -1.84
N HIS A 194 -0.53 -7.50 -1.42
CA HIS A 194 0.68 -6.82 -1.92
C HIS A 194 0.51 -6.21 -3.31
N MET A 195 0.91 -4.96 -3.46
CA MET A 195 0.88 -4.14 -4.68
C MET A 195 -0.51 -3.61 -5.10
N GLU A 196 -1.61 -4.02 -4.46
CA GLU A 196 -2.96 -3.53 -4.78
C GLU A 196 -3.12 -2.03 -4.50
N GLU A 197 -2.50 -1.54 -3.43
CA GLU A 197 -2.46 -0.11 -3.09
C GLU A 197 -1.58 0.68 -4.08
N ILE A 198 -0.47 0.10 -4.52
CA ILE A 198 0.42 0.71 -5.52
C ILE A 198 -0.30 0.80 -6.87
N ASP A 199 -1.06 -0.24 -7.24
CA ASP A 199 -1.88 -0.25 -8.44
C ASP A 199 -2.99 0.82 -8.39
N LEU A 200 -3.68 0.94 -7.26
CA LEU A 200 -4.68 1.99 -7.06
C LEU A 200 -4.05 3.39 -7.18
N CYS A 201 -2.93 3.60 -6.52
CA CYS A 201 -2.19 4.86 -6.56
C CYS A 201 -1.74 5.20 -7.99
N TRP A 202 -1.21 4.24 -8.75
CA TRP A 202 -0.82 4.48 -10.15
C TRP A 202 -2.02 4.88 -11.00
N ARG A 203 -3.16 4.21 -10.86
CA ARG A 203 -4.40 4.58 -11.57
C ARG A 203 -4.88 5.99 -11.23
N ILE A 204 -4.77 6.39 -9.96
CA ILE A 204 -5.12 7.74 -9.49
C ILE A 204 -4.19 8.80 -10.07
N LEU A 205 -2.87 8.58 -10.01
CA LEU A 205 -1.86 9.47 -10.62
C LEU A 205 -2.07 9.61 -12.12
N SER A 206 -2.36 8.50 -12.82
CA SER A 206 -2.61 8.50 -14.26
C SER A 206 -3.88 9.27 -14.66
N ARG A 207 -4.77 9.56 -13.71
CA ARG A 207 -5.95 10.43 -13.90
C ARG A 207 -5.71 11.89 -13.55
N GLY A 208 -4.46 12.28 -13.27
CA GLY A 208 -4.06 13.66 -13.01
C GLY A 208 -4.17 14.10 -11.56
N TYR A 209 -4.54 13.22 -10.63
CA TYR A 209 -4.53 13.53 -9.21
C TYR A 209 -3.14 13.39 -8.61
N LYS A 210 -2.97 13.97 -7.41
CA LYS A 210 -1.76 13.88 -6.60
C LYS A 210 -1.95 12.95 -5.41
N ILE A 211 -0.85 12.36 -4.98
CA ILE A 211 -0.72 11.58 -3.75
C ILE A 211 0.38 12.23 -2.93
N VAL A 212 0.14 12.48 -1.65
CA VAL A 212 1.09 13.21 -0.81
C VAL A 212 1.42 12.49 0.49
N TYR A 213 2.59 12.77 0.99
CA TYR A 213 3.06 12.41 2.32
C TYR A 213 2.94 13.64 3.22
N GLU A 214 2.31 13.46 4.40
CA GLU A 214 2.15 14.49 5.43
C GLU A 214 2.90 14.10 6.72
N PRO A 215 4.06 14.69 6.99
CA PRO A 215 4.90 14.31 8.14
C PRO A 215 4.35 14.70 9.50
N LYS A 216 3.40 15.66 9.57
CA LYS A 216 2.78 16.06 10.85
C LYS A 216 1.84 14.98 11.40
N SER A 217 1.39 14.07 10.54
CA SER A 217 0.69 12.87 10.95
C SER A 217 1.68 11.72 11.11
N GLU A 218 1.68 11.06 12.26
CA GLU A 218 2.59 9.95 12.57
C GLU A 218 1.82 8.74 13.09
N VAL A 219 2.19 7.56 12.62
CA VAL A 219 1.65 6.28 13.09
C VAL A 219 2.78 5.24 13.20
N PHE A 220 2.58 4.24 14.08
CA PHE A 220 3.49 3.12 14.27
C PHE A 220 2.87 1.83 13.76
N HIS A 221 3.58 1.10 12.91
CA HIS A 221 3.10 -0.13 12.30
C HIS A 221 3.96 -1.31 12.78
N LEU A 222 3.29 -2.37 13.25
CA LEU A 222 3.98 -3.58 13.69
C LEU A 222 4.61 -4.32 12.52
N GLY A 223 3.88 -4.42 11.42
CA GLY A 223 4.32 -5.06 10.19
C GLY A 223 4.58 -6.56 10.30
N GLY A 224 4.41 -7.28 9.20
CA GLY A 224 4.73 -8.72 9.16
C GLY A 224 3.77 -9.64 9.90
N ALA A 225 2.68 -9.12 10.47
CA ALA A 225 1.68 -9.91 11.20
C ALA A 225 0.99 -10.97 10.31
N THR A 226 0.90 -10.73 8.99
CA THR A 226 0.17 -11.61 8.07
C THR A 226 1.06 -12.61 7.34
N LEU A 227 2.26 -12.23 6.89
CA LEU A 227 3.17 -13.09 6.14
C LEU A 227 4.64 -12.81 6.51
N SER A 228 5.37 -13.81 6.97
CA SER A 228 6.80 -13.70 7.28
C SER A 228 7.63 -13.35 6.02
N LYS A 229 8.79 -12.70 6.22
CA LYS A 229 9.70 -12.30 5.12
C LYS A 229 10.20 -13.49 4.29
N THR A 230 10.28 -14.70 4.88
CA THR A 230 10.81 -15.92 4.27
C THR A 230 9.73 -16.80 3.61
N ASN A 231 8.46 -16.37 3.60
CA ASN A 231 7.37 -17.17 3.04
C ASN A 231 7.40 -17.16 1.51
N PRO A 232 7.57 -18.34 0.84
CA PRO A 232 7.59 -18.45 -0.62
C PRO A 232 6.32 -17.91 -1.30
N HIS A 233 5.16 -17.98 -0.61
CA HIS A 233 3.92 -17.41 -1.12
C HIS A 233 4.01 -15.88 -1.23
N LYS A 234 4.68 -15.22 -0.30
CA LYS A 234 4.96 -13.78 -0.40
C LYS A 234 5.85 -13.46 -1.59
N THR A 235 6.90 -14.28 -1.83
CA THR A 235 7.75 -14.16 -3.03
C THR A 235 6.91 -14.30 -4.29
N PHE A 236 6.08 -15.34 -4.39
CA PHE A 236 5.16 -15.55 -5.52
C PHE A 236 4.27 -14.32 -5.77
N LEU A 237 3.59 -13.82 -4.73
CA LEU A 237 2.71 -12.65 -4.86
C LEU A 237 3.48 -11.41 -5.33
N ASN A 238 4.65 -11.14 -4.77
CA ASN A 238 5.44 -9.97 -5.14
C ASN A 238 5.88 -9.99 -6.62
N PHE A 239 6.34 -11.13 -7.14
CA PHE A 239 6.74 -11.23 -8.54
C PHE A 239 5.54 -11.18 -9.48
N ARG A 240 4.48 -11.96 -9.22
CA ARG A 240 3.26 -11.98 -10.03
C ARG A 240 2.59 -10.61 -10.05
N ASN A 241 2.37 -10.03 -8.89
CA ASN A 241 1.63 -8.78 -8.75
C ASN A 241 2.39 -7.59 -9.35
N ASN A 242 3.72 -7.62 -9.29
CA ASN A 242 4.52 -6.60 -9.96
C ASN A 242 4.38 -6.67 -11.49
N LEU A 243 4.36 -7.87 -12.08
CA LEU A 243 4.06 -8.03 -13.51
C LEU A 243 2.63 -7.60 -13.85
N PHE A 244 1.65 -7.89 -12.99
CA PHE A 244 0.27 -7.40 -13.15
C PHE A 244 0.22 -5.87 -13.12
N LEU A 245 0.89 -5.25 -12.14
CA LEU A 245 0.99 -3.80 -11.99
C LEU A 245 1.54 -3.14 -13.25
N LEU A 246 2.69 -3.62 -13.74
CA LEU A 246 3.34 -3.11 -14.95
C LEU A 246 2.46 -3.32 -16.18
N TYR A 247 1.93 -4.52 -16.37
CA TYR A 247 1.09 -4.84 -17.53
C TYR A 247 -0.12 -3.92 -17.61
N LYS A 248 -0.78 -3.67 -16.49
CA LYS A 248 -2.00 -2.86 -16.43
C LYS A 248 -1.78 -1.38 -16.67
N ASN A 249 -0.67 -0.81 -16.16
CA ASN A 249 -0.51 0.63 -16.01
C ASN A 249 0.56 1.27 -16.90
N LEU A 250 1.53 0.50 -17.41
CA LEU A 250 2.58 1.07 -18.27
C LEU A 250 2.03 1.74 -19.54
N PRO A 251 2.50 2.95 -19.89
CA PRO A 251 2.20 3.59 -21.16
C PRO A 251 2.63 2.72 -22.35
N LYS A 252 2.00 2.94 -23.53
CA LYS A 252 2.26 2.11 -24.72
C LYS A 252 3.71 2.21 -25.22
N HIS A 253 4.32 3.40 -25.12
CA HIS A 253 5.62 3.68 -25.74
C HIS A 253 6.79 2.93 -25.10
N ASN A 254 6.73 2.57 -23.81
CA ASN A 254 7.80 1.86 -23.10
C ASN A 254 7.38 0.46 -22.61
N PHE A 255 6.18 0.01 -22.99
CA PHE A 255 5.59 -1.22 -22.47
C PHE A 255 6.48 -2.46 -22.71
N TYR A 256 6.81 -2.73 -23.97
CA TYR A 256 7.55 -3.95 -24.33
C TYR A 256 8.96 -3.95 -23.76
N GLN A 257 9.64 -2.79 -23.81
CA GLN A 257 11.00 -2.65 -23.29
C GLN A 257 11.05 -2.87 -21.79
N THR A 258 10.11 -2.28 -21.04
CA THR A 258 10.04 -2.42 -19.58
C THR A 258 9.67 -3.83 -19.17
N ILE A 259 8.67 -4.46 -19.80
CA ILE A 259 8.29 -5.85 -19.51
C ILE A 259 9.46 -6.79 -19.81
N PHE A 260 10.13 -6.65 -20.96
CA PHE A 260 11.28 -7.50 -21.32
C PHE A 260 12.42 -7.36 -20.31
N ALA A 261 12.80 -6.11 -19.98
CA ALA A 261 13.84 -5.86 -18.98
C ALA A 261 13.46 -6.45 -17.60
N ARG A 262 12.18 -6.36 -17.22
CA ARG A 262 11.70 -6.93 -15.97
C ARG A 262 11.77 -8.47 -15.95
N LEU A 263 11.43 -9.14 -17.05
CA LEU A 263 11.56 -10.60 -17.16
C LEU A 263 13.01 -11.04 -16.97
N ILE A 264 13.99 -10.30 -17.52
CA ILE A 264 15.41 -10.57 -17.32
C ILE A 264 15.80 -10.37 -15.85
N LEU A 265 15.38 -9.27 -15.22
CA LEU A 265 15.71 -8.99 -13.82
C LEU A 265 15.09 -10.03 -12.87
N ASP A 266 13.89 -10.49 -13.14
CA ASP A 266 13.24 -11.56 -12.38
C ASP A 266 13.96 -12.90 -12.58
N GLY A 267 14.45 -13.19 -13.80
CA GLY A 267 15.29 -14.36 -14.08
C GLY A 267 16.60 -14.33 -13.29
N ILE A 268 17.26 -13.17 -13.20
CA ILE A 268 18.47 -12.99 -12.37
C ILE A 268 18.14 -13.24 -10.89
N ALA A 269 17.02 -12.74 -10.39
CA ALA A 269 16.60 -12.99 -9.02
C ALA A 269 16.31 -14.48 -8.77
N ALA A 270 15.67 -15.18 -9.73
CA ALA A 270 15.43 -16.61 -9.66
C ALA A 270 16.76 -17.40 -9.60
N ILE A 271 17.74 -17.07 -10.45
CA ILE A 271 19.09 -17.69 -10.43
C ILE A 271 19.75 -17.43 -9.06
N LYS A 272 19.66 -16.23 -8.50
CA LYS A 272 20.18 -15.94 -7.17
C LYS A 272 19.57 -16.84 -6.12
N PHE A 273 18.23 -17.05 -6.10
CA PHE A 273 17.59 -17.99 -5.19
C PHE A 273 18.09 -19.42 -5.37
N LEU A 274 18.29 -19.84 -6.62
CA LEU A 274 18.83 -21.17 -6.92
C LEU A 274 20.25 -21.34 -6.35
N LEU A 275 21.13 -20.38 -6.56
CA LEU A 275 22.52 -20.39 -6.06
C LEU A 275 22.61 -20.27 -4.53
N SER A 276 21.59 -19.67 -3.90
CA SER A 276 21.47 -19.58 -2.44
C SER A 276 20.74 -20.78 -1.83
N PHE A 277 20.47 -21.85 -2.59
CA PHE A 277 19.71 -23.03 -2.17
C PHE A 277 18.28 -22.77 -1.68
N GLU A 278 17.71 -21.61 -2.05
CA GLU A 278 16.35 -21.23 -1.74
C GLU A 278 15.38 -21.76 -2.81
N PHE A 279 15.32 -23.07 -3.01
CA PHE A 279 14.54 -23.72 -4.08
C PHE A 279 13.06 -23.35 -4.07
N ARG A 280 12.46 -23.15 -2.90
CA ARG A 280 11.04 -22.75 -2.77
C ARG A 280 10.81 -21.35 -3.35
N ASN A 281 11.73 -20.41 -3.15
CA ASN A 281 11.65 -19.06 -3.70
C ASN A 281 11.92 -19.08 -5.22
N PHE A 282 12.84 -19.90 -5.71
CA PHE A 282 13.04 -20.13 -7.15
C PHE A 282 11.74 -20.57 -7.82
N TRP A 283 11.08 -21.61 -7.29
CA TRP A 283 9.81 -22.10 -7.83
C TRP A 283 8.68 -21.07 -7.69
N ALA A 284 8.69 -20.23 -6.65
CA ALA A 284 7.73 -19.16 -6.47
C ALA A 284 7.84 -18.10 -7.60
N VAL A 285 9.06 -17.74 -8.03
CA VAL A 285 9.26 -16.84 -9.19
C VAL A 285 8.75 -17.49 -10.46
N PHE A 286 9.11 -18.75 -10.73
CA PHE A 286 8.67 -19.47 -11.93
C PHE A 286 7.14 -19.57 -12.02
N THR A 287 6.48 -19.98 -10.93
CA THR A 287 5.02 -20.08 -10.88
C THR A 287 4.33 -18.70 -10.98
N ALA A 288 4.96 -17.65 -10.46
CA ALA A 288 4.48 -16.27 -10.61
C ALA A 288 4.44 -15.84 -12.08
N HIS A 289 5.49 -16.13 -12.84
CA HIS A 289 5.53 -15.86 -14.28
C HIS A 289 4.50 -16.67 -15.06
N LEU A 290 4.38 -17.97 -14.76
CA LEU A 290 3.36 -18.82 -15.38
C LEU A 290 1.96 -18.27 -15.15
N GLN A 291 1.64 -17.91 -13.89
CA GLN A 291 0.34 -17.33 -13.55
C GLN A 291 0.11 -15.98 -14.25
N PHE A 292 1.16 -15.16 -14.42
CA PHE A 292 1.06 -13.92 -15.17
C PHE A 292 0.67 -14.19 -16.62
N TYR A 293 1.34 -15.13 -17.31
CA TYR A 293 1.00 -15.46 -18.71
C TYR A 293 -0.42 -16.00 -18.85
N LEU A 294 -0.88 -16.85 -17.94
CA LEU A 294 -2.25 -17.37 -17.91
C LEU A 294 -3.30 -16.26 -17.66
N SER A 295 -2.89 -15.16 -17.03
CA SER A 295 -3.79 -14.04 -16.69
C SER A 295 -3.83 -12.94 -17.77
N ILE A 296 -3.03 -13.01 -18.82
CA ILE A 296 -2.88 -11.93 -19.82
C ILE A 296 -4.22 -11.55 -20.44
N SER A 297 -5.09 -12.51 -20.78
CA SER A 297 -6.41 -12.24 -21.37
C SER A 297 -7.26 -11.34 -20.48
N LYS A 298 -7.29 -11.62 -19.18
CA LYS A 298 -7.99 -10.82 -18.16
C LYS A 298 -7.34 -9.46 -17.96
N LEU A 299 -6.02 -9.41 -17.86
CA LEU A 299 -5.26 -8.18 -17.69
C LEU A 299 -5.38 -7.23 -18.89
N LYS A 300 -5.55 -7.76 -20.12
CA LYS A 300 -5.71 -6.96 -21.34
C LYS A 300 -6.94 -6.07 -21.28
N SER A 301 -8.07 -6.56 -20.76
CA SER A 301 -9.26 -5.75 -20.56
C SER A 301 -9.03 -4.63 -19.55
N LYS A 302 -8.43 -4.95 -18.38
CA LYS A 302 -8.09 -3.96 -17.35
C LYS A 302 -7.13 -2.90 -17.87
N ARG A 303 -6.07 -3.31 -18.60
CA ARG A 303 -5.15 -2.39 -19.27
C ARG A 303 -5.86 -1.43 -20.22
N LYS A 304 -6.74 -1.95 -21.09
CA LYS A 304 -7.50 -1.12 -22.01
C LYS A 304 -8.27 -0.03 -21.28
N ASN A 305 -8.98 -0.40 -20.20
CA ASN A 305 -9.75 0.55 -19.40
C ASN A 305 -8.86 1.59 -18.69
N ASN A 306 -7.74 1.15 -18.10
CA ASN A 306 -6.81 2.08 -17.44
C ASN A 306 -6.25 3.10 -18.43
N LEU A 307 -5.80 2.65 -19.61
CA LEU A 307 -5.24 3.54 -20.63
C LEU A 307 -6.26 4.51 -21.22
N LEU A 308 -7.54 4.12 -21.33
CA LEU A 308 -8.62 5.02 -21.77
C LEU A 308 -8.86 6.17 -20.79
N LEU A 309 -8.67 5.92 -19.50
CA LEU A 309 -8.89 6.90 -18.43
C LEU A 309 -7.60 7.67 -18.05
N THR A 310 -6.48 7.36 -18.70
CA THR A 310 -5.20 8.02 -18.43
C THR A 310 -5.14 9.38 -19.09
N THR A 311 -4.94 10.43 -18.28
CA THR A 311 -4.72 11.81 -18.71
C THR A 311 -3.26 12.24 -18.56
N THR A 312 -2.51 11.57 -17.66
CA THR A 312 -1.11 11.87 -17.34
C THR A 312 -0.27 10.61 -17.40
N ILE A 313 0.80 10.62 -18.18
CA ILE A 313 1.71 9.48 -18.38
C ILE A 313 3.10 9.70 -17.79
N LEU A 314 3.47 10.95 -17.53
CA LEU A 314 4.74 11.33 -16.89
C LEU A 314 4.49 11.62 -15.42
N HIS A 315 5.09 10.80 -14.56
CA HIS A 315 4.98 10.95 -13.11
C HIS A 315 6.34 11.37 -12.55
N THR A 316 6.45 12.61 -12.04
CA THR A 316 7.68 13.13 -11.40
C THR A 316 8.10 12.27 -10.21
N THR A 317 7.14 11.61 -9.56
CA THR A 317 7.34 10.70 -8.45
C THR A 317 7.82 9.29 -8.87
N MET A 318 7.98 9.03 -10.17
CA MET A 318 8.59 7.78 -10.68
C MET A 318 10.09 7.98 -10.89
N TYR A 319 10.90 7.11 -10.31
CA TYR A 319 12.36 7.16 -10.45
C TYR A 319 12.81 6.61 -11.81
N ASN A 320 13.38 7.46 -12.65
CA ASN A 320 13.76 7.15 -14.04
C ASN A 320 15.00 6.27 -14.20
N LYS A 321 15.61 5.81 -13.09
CA LYS A 321 16.77 4.90 -13.09
C LYS A 321 16.33 3.54 -12.52
N SER A 322 17.29 2.64 -12.30
CA SER A 322 17.04 1.36 -11.63
C SER A 322 17.46 1.44 -10.17
N ILE A 323 16.52 1.33 -9.27
CA ILE A 323 16.80 1.28 -7.82
C ILE A 323 17.64 0.03 -7.47
N VAL A 324 17.43 -1.08 -8.20
CA VAL A 324 18.21 -2.31 -8.03
C VAL A 324 19.68 -2.06 -8.39
N ALA A 325 19.95 -1.44 -9.55
CA ALA A 325 21.32 -1.13 -9.96
C ALA A 325 21.97 -0.11 -9.03
N ASP A 326 21.24 0.93 -8.63
CA ASP A 326 21.78 1.93 -7.70
C ASP A 326 22.14 1.32 -6.34
N PHE A 327 21.27 0.45 -5.80
CA PHE A 327 21.51 -0.15 -4.49
C PHE A 327 22.61 -1.23 -4.50
N PHE A 328 22.56 -2.17 -5.47
CA PHE A 328 23.43 -3.35 -5.46
C PHE A 328 24.77 -3.13 -6.16
N TYR A 329 24.83 -2.29 -7.21
CA TYR A 329 26.06 -2.08 -7.99
C TYR A 329 26.71 -0.72 -7.74
N ARG A 330 25.90 0.36 -7.51
CA ARG A 330 26.46 1.70 -7.28
C ARG A 330 26.59 2.07 -5.81
N GLY A 331 26.21 1.17 -4.89
CA GLY A 331 26.40 1.35 -3.46
C GLY A 331 25.50 2.39 -2.80
N LYS A 332 24.45 2.89 -3.47
CA LYS A 332 23.50 3.86 -2.92
C LYS A 332 22.58 3.19 -1.92
N LYS A 333 22.74 3.49 -0.66
CA LYS A 333 22.04 2.80 0.44
C LYS A 333 20.88 3.60 1.03
N TYR A 334 20.90 4.91 0.89
CA TYR A 334 19.92 5.83 1.45
C TYR A 334 19.16 6.56 0.35
N PHE A 335 17.94 7.03 0.66
CA PHE A 335 17.14 7.77 -0.31
C PHE A 335 17.85 9.04 -0.80
N SER A 336 18.57 9.73 0.10
CA SER A 336 19.37 10.92 -0.23
C SER A 336 20.43 10.67 -1.30
N ASP A 337 21.00 9.45 -1.36
CA ASP A 337 22.03 9.09 -2.34
C ASP A 337 21.49 9.04 -3.79
N LEU A 338 20.18 8.92 -3.94
CA LEU A 338 19.53 8.80 -5.25
C LEU A 338 19.52 10.13 -6.01
N HIS A 339 19.68 11.28 -5.33
CA HIS A 339 19.48 12.63 -5.90
C HIS A 339 18.17 12.72 -6.68
N PHE A 340 17.11 12.21 -6.06
CA PHE A 340 15.76 12.13 -6.60
C PHE A 340 14.86 13.12 -5.86
N ASN A 341 14.41 14.15 -6.58
CA ASN A 341 13.48 15.17 -6.10
C ASN A 341 12.15 14.98 -6.83
N PRO A 342 11.16 14.31 -6.21
CA PRO A 342 9.86 14.03 -6.79
C PRO A 342 8.93 15.24 -6.87
#